data_883fc8eebf9d08a5dea57f68776b9c8b
#
_entry.id   883fc8eebf9d08a5dea57f68776b9c8b
#
_cell.length_a   1.000
_cell.length_b   1.000
_cell.length_c   1.000
_cell.angle_alpha   90.00
_cell.angle_beta   90.00
_cell.angle_gamma   90.00
#
_symmetry.space_group_name_H-M   'P 1'
#
loop_
_entity.id
_entity.type
_entity.pdbx_description
1 polymer ?
#
loop_
_entity_poly.entity_id
_entity_poly.type
_entity_poly.pdbx_seq_one_letter_code
_entity_poly.pdbx_strand_id
1 'polypeptide(L)'
;MKNIPQKTLENQGNIIIAGTAIHMVDGLYSLNDLHRASGRKNKHRPSLFVANQETQALIREIELENPKAEIPALAIKTVHGGHHRGTYVCKELVYRYAMWISPKFSLVVIRTFDNLIQQQMIQNYSLLDQYNKAVLEFEKLSDMASNAGRTLNLAGKHFKPRAKQKVLELTLKIHPLLPFAEFRGE
;
A
#
# COMPACT_ATOMS: atom_id res chain seq x y z
N MET A 1 24.96 -6.54 -15.71
CA MET A 1 23.67 -6.03 -15.21
C MET A 1 22.90 -7.21 -14.64
N LYS A 2 22.83 -7.36 -13.32
CA LYS A 2 22.10 -8.44 -12.67
C LYS A 2 20.65 -7.97 -12.48
N ASN A 3 19.71 -8.66 -13.11
CA ASN A 3 18.28 -8.50 -12.89
C ASN A 3 17.98 -8.66 -11.40
N ILE A 4 17.58 -7.58 -10.76
CA ILE A 4 16.99 -7.63 -9.42
C ILE A 4 15.55 -8.14 -9.62
N PRO A 5 15.17 -9.29 -9.04
CA PRO A 5 13.80 -9.75 -9.17
C PRO A 5 12.92 -8.71 -8.48
N GLN A 6 11.99 -8.12 -9.23
CA GLN A 6 10.87 -7.39 -8.67
C GLN A 6 10.01 -8.39 -7.87
N LYS A 7 10.38 -8.61 -6.61
CA LYS A 7 9.54 -9.30 -5.66
C LYS A 7 8.39 -8.35 -5.36
N THR A 8 7.33 -8.52 -6.13
CA THR A 8 6.03 -7.92 -5.90
C THR A 8 5.76 -7.97 -4.41
N LEU A 9 5.51 -6.82 -3.80
CA LEU A 9 5.19 -6.67 -2.37
C LEU A 9 3.82 -7.33 -2.10
N GLU A 10 3.79 -8.66 -2.11
CA GLU A 10 2.68 -9.46 -1.59
C GLU A 10 2.74 -9.51 -0.05
N ASN A 11 2.89 -8.36 0.58
CA ASN A 11 2.68 -8.24 2.01
C ASN A 11 1.40 -7.43 2.25
N GLN A 12 0.32 -7.89 1.61
CA GLN A 12 -1.03 -7.38 1.88
C GLN A 12 -1.47 -7.98 3.21
N GLY A 13 -1.12 -7.30 4.30
CA GLY A 13 -1.68 -7.60 5.61
C GLY A 13 -3.21 -7.62 5.49
N ASN A 14 -3.84 -8.76 5.78
CA ASN A 14 -5.29 -8.88 5.79
C ASN A 14 -5.88 -7.81 6.71
N ILE A 15 -6.72 -6.94 6.14
CA ILE A 15 -7.46 -5.96 6.92
C ILE A 15 -8.51 -6.69 7.74
N ILE A 16 -8.54 -6.48 9.05
CA ILE A 16 -9.53 -7.09 9.93
C ILE A 16 -10.65 -6.07 10.21
N ILE A 17 -11.87 -6.36 9.76
CA ILE A 17 -13.07 -5.55 9.99
C ILE A 17 -14.07 -6.37 10.81
N ALA A 18 -14.47 -5.85 11.96
CA ALA A 18 -15.41 -6.53 12.89
C ALA A 18 -15.00 -7.99 13.17
N GLY A 19 -13.70 -8.25 13.38
CA GLY A 19 -13.17 -9.60 13.67
C GLY A 19 -13.07 -10.52 12.45
N THR A 20 -13.38 -10.04 11.24
CA THR A 20 -13.30 -10.83 10.00
C THR A 20 -12.14 -10.31 9.15
N ALA A 21 -11.26 -11.22 8.71
CA ALA A 21 -10.22 -10.90 7.74
C ALA A 21 -10.84 -10.65 6.36
N ILE A 22 -10.51 -9.51 5.77
CA ILE A 22 -10.96 -9.10 4.44
C ILE A 22 -9.84 -9.40 3.45
N HIS A 23 -10.08 -10.34 2.56
CA HIS A 23 -9.14 -10.69 1.51
C HIS A 23 -9.08 -9.60 0.44
N MET A 24 -7.89 -9.45 -0.13
CA MET A 24 -7.64 -8.54 -1.25
C MET A 24 -7.13 -9.31 -2.45
N VAL A 25 -7.54 -8.88 -3.64
CA VAL A 25 -7.03 -9.36 -4.93
C VAL A 25 -6.81 -8.15 -5.83
N ASP A 26 -5.61 -7.98 -6.34
CA ASP A 26 -5.21 -6.86 -7.21
C ASP A 26 -5.56 -5.47 -6.62
N GLY A 27 -5.38 -5.29 -5.30
CA GLY A 27 -5.71 -4.04 -4.62
C GLY A 27 -7.19 -3.82 -4.30
N LEU A 28 -8.07 -4.75 -4.70
CA LEU A 28 -9.51 -4.70 -4.46
C LEU A 28 -9.91 -5.56 -3.26
N TYR A 29 -10.92 -5.13 -2.53
CA TYR A 29 -11.42 -5.74 -1.29
C TYR A 29 -12.59 -6.67 -1.53
N SER A 30 -12.62 -7.82 -0.87
CA SER A 30 -13.69 -8.80 -0.98
C SER A 30 -15.01 -8.31 -0.35
N LEU A 31 -16.04 -8.07 -1.17
CA LEU A 31 -17.41 -7.79 -0.68
C LEU A 31 -18.03 -8.97 0.08
N ASN A 32 -17.65 -10.21 -0.27
CA ASN A 32 -18.15 -11.38 0.41
C ASN A 32 -17.68 -11.44 1.87
N ASP A 33 -16.43 -11.03 2.12
CA ASP A 33 -15.90 -10.97 3.48
C ASP A 33 -16.51 -9.82 4.27
N LEU A 34 -16.71 -8.67 3.64
CA LEU A 34 -17.45 -7.54 4.24
C LEU A 34 -18.90 -7.93 4.59
N HIS A 35 -19.57 -8.67 3.72
CA HIS A 35 -20.90 -9.22 4.00
C HIS A 35 -20.88 -10.15 5.22
N ARG A 36 -19.82 -10.98 5.33
CA ARG A 36 -19.59 -11.87 6.48
C ARG A 36 -19.37 -11.09 7.76
N ALA A 37 -18.51 -10.05 7.70
CA ALA A 37 -18.23 -9.14 8.81
C ALA A 37 -19.47 -8.39 9.31
N SER A 38 -20.42 -8.07 8.39
CA SER A 38 -21.67 -7.36 8.71
C SER A 38 -22.80 -8.23 9.28
N GLY A 39 -22.59 -9.57 9.40
CA GLY A 39 -23.58 -10.51 9.93
C GLY A 39 -24.42 -11.23 8.89
N ARG A 40 -24.03 -11.27 7.61
CA ARG A 40 -24.60 -12.11 6.52
C ARG A 40 -26.10 -11.96 6.27
N LYS A 41 -26.70 -10.81 6.52
CA LYS A 41 -28.14 -10.61 6.27
C LYS A 41 -28.45 -10.67 4.77
N ASN A 42 -29.45 -11.46 4.39
CA ASN A 42 -29.82 -11.67 2.97
C ASN A 42 -30.11 -10.38 2.21
N LYS A 43 -30.71 -9.38 2.85
CA LYS A 43 -30.99 -8.07 2.26
C LYS A 43 -29.73 -7.25 1.92
N HIS A 44 -28.57 -7.65 2.44
CA HIS A 44 -27.29 -6.97 2.24
C HIS A 44 -26.32 -7.82 1.40
N ARG A 45 -26.82 -8.73 0.58
CA ARG A 45 -25.95 -9.52 -0.32
C ARG A 45 -25.18 -8.62 -1.29
N PRO A 46 -23.91 -8.95 -1.58
CA PRO A 46 -23.10 -8.21 -2.55
C PRO A 46 -23.77 -8.02 -3.91
N SER A 47 -24.50 -9.04 -4.41
CA SER A 47 -25.21 -8.97 -5.69
C SER A 47 -26.29 -7.90 -5.71
N LEU A 48 -27.03 -7.72 -4.61
CA LEU A 48 -28.06 -6.67 -4.51
C LEU A 48 -27.44 -5.28 -4.44
N PHE A 49 -26.31 -5.14 -3.76
CA PHE A 49 -25.55 -3.90 -3.71
C PHE A 49 -25.04 -3.49 -5.09
N VAL A 50 -24.42 -4.42 -5.80
CA VAL A 50 -23.88 -4.16 -7.15
C VAL A 50 -25.02 -3.85 -8.15
N ALA A 51 -26.19 -4.46 -8.01
CA ALA A 51 -27.35 -4.20 -8.87
C ALA A 51 -28.04 -2.84 -8.60
N ASN A 52 -27.70 -2.17 -7.48
CA ASN A 52 -28.31 -0.87 -7.14
C ASN A 52 -27.85 0.22 -8.12
N GLN A 53 -28.80 1.03 -8.62
CA GLN A 53 -28.56 2.11 -9.57
C GLN A 53 -27.52 3.13 -9.07
N GLU A 54 -27.57 3.53 -7.79
CA GLU A 54 -26.62 4.45 -7.19
C GLU A 54 -25.19 3.85 -7.12
N THR A 55 -25.08 2.54 -6.88
CA THR A 55 -23.81 1.85 -6.91
C THR A 55 -23.24 1.79 -8.32
N GLN A 56 -24.08 1.51 -9.32
CA GLN A 56 -23.70 1.50 -10.72
C GLN A 56 -23.29 2.90 -11.23
N ALA A 57 -23.92 3.96 -10.74
CA ALA A 57 -23.51 5.33 -11.04
C ALA A 57 -22.14 5.64 -10.47
N LEU A 58 -21.89 5.28 -9.19
CA LEU A 58 -20.61 5.47 -8.54
C LEU A 58 -19.47 4.68 -9.22
N ILE A 59 -19.75 3.43 -9.65
CA ILE A 59 -18.77 2.63 -10.40
C ILE A 59 -18.34 3.37 -11.67
N ARG A 60 -19.30 3.90 -12.43
CA ARG A 60 -19.02 4.64 -13.66
C ARG A 60 -18.17 5.90 -13.41
N GLU A 61 -18.47 6.66 -12.35
CA GLU A 61 -17.67 7.85 -11.99
C GLU A 61 -16.23 7.47 -11.64
N ILE A 62 -16.02 6.43 -10.82
CA ILE A 62 -14.69 5.96 -10.46
C ILE A 62 -13.89 5.51 -11.68
N GLU A 63 -14.52 4.81 -12.62
CA GLU A 63 -13.88 4.36 -13.86
C GLU A 63 -13.56 5.53 -14.82
N LEU A 64 -14.34 6.62 -14.76
CA LEU A 64 -14.12 7.83 -15.58
C LEU A 64 -13.04 8.75 -14.99
N GLU A 65 -12.78 8.75 -13.69
CA GLU A 65 -11.80 9.62 -13.05
C GLU A 65 -10.36 9.38 -13.54
N ASN A 66 -10.02 8.19 -14.01
CA ASN A 66 -8.67 7.83 -14.44
C ASN A 66 -8.58 7.23 -15.87
N PRO A 67 -9.07 7.91 -16.92
CA PRO A 67 -9.08 7.38 -18.27
C PRO A 67 -7.70 7.27 -18.93
N LYS A 68 -6.67 7.90 -18.34
CA LYS A 68 -5.28 7.96 -18.86
C LYS A 68 -4.28 7.11 -18.07
N ALA A 69 -4.70 6.39 -17.03
CA ALA A 69 -3.80 5.48 -16.33
C ALA A 69 -3.45 4.30 -17.26
N GLU A 70 -2.18 3.90 -17.29
CA GLU A 70 -1.74 2.70 -18.03
C GLU A 70 -2.50 1.44 -17.59
N ILE A 71 -3.05 1.45 -16.38
CA ILE A 71 -3.96 0.44 -15.86
C ILE A 71 -5.25 1.15 -15.45
N PRO A 72 -6.40 0.92 -16.12
CA PRO A 72 -7.67 1.50 -15.71
C PRO A 72 -7.96 1.18 -14.25
N ALA A 73 -8.37 2.18 -13.48
CA ALA A 73 -8.81 1.96 -12.10
C ALA A 73 -10.06 1.05 -12.13
N LEU A 74 -9.84 -0.24 -11.93
CA LEU A 74 -10.93 -1.22 -11.92
C LEU A 74 -11.73 -1.01 -10.64
N ALA A 75 -12.93 -0.44 -10.74
CA ALA A 75 -13.80 -0.22 -9.58
C ALA A 75 -14.32 -1.53 -8.99
N ILE A 76 -14.58 -2.53 -9.84
CA ILE A 76 -15.14 -3.83 -9.46
C ILE A 76 -14.56 -4.97 -10.30
N LYS A 77 -14.27 -6.09 -9.66
CA LYS A 77 -13.81 -7.34 -10.29
C LYS A 77 -14.58 -8.52 -9.74
N THR A 78 -15.16 -9.34 -10.63
CA THR A 78 -15.81 -10.60 -10.24
C THR A 78 -14.96 -11.78 -10.67
N VAL A 79 -14.61 -12.64 -9.70
CA VAL A 79 -13.82 -13.86 -9.93
C VAL A 79 -14.77 -15.07 -9.85
N HIS A 80 -14.86 -15.81 -10.95
CA HIS A 80 -15.67 -17.00 -11.09
C HIS A 80 -14.81 -18.27 -10.93
N GLY A 81 -14.81 -18.88 -9.75
CA GLY A 81 -14.08 -20.13 -9.48
C GLY A 81 -12.77 -19.97 -8.73
N GLY A 82 -12.17 -21.10 -8.31
CA GLY A 82 -10.94 -21.13 -7.51
C GLY A 82 -11.11 -20.68 -6.07
N HIS A 83 -9.97 -20.57 -5.36
CA HIS A 83 -9.92 -20.18 -3.94
C HIS A 83 -10.35 -18.71 -3.69
N HIS A 84 -10.21 -17.85 -4.69
CA HIS A 84 -10.51 -16.42 -4.61
C HIS A 84 -11.85 -16.05 -5.27
N ARG A 85 -12.78 -17.00 -5.35
CA ARG A 85 -14.12 -16.74 -5.90
C ARG A 85 -14.84 -15.65 -5.11
N GLY A 86 -15.31 -14.59 -5.79
CA GLY A 86 -16.07 -13.52 -5.16
C GLY A 86 -16.11 -12.24 -5.98
N THR A 87 -16.74 -11.22 -5.40
CA THR A 87 -16.77 -9.86 -5.93
C THR A 87 -15.84 -9.00 -5.12
N TYR A 88 -14.94 -8.34 -5.81
CA TYR A 88 -13.90 -7.47 -5.24
C TYR A 88 -14.12 -6.05 -5.73
N VAL A 89 -13.93 -5.07 -4.85
CA VAL A 89 -14.22 -3.67 -5.12
C VAL A 89 -13.15 -2.74 -4.57
N CYS A 90 -13.05 -1.55 -5.16
CA CYS A 90 -12.18 -0.48 -4.66
C CYS A 90 -12.63 0.04 -3.28
N LYS A 91 -11.79 0.81 -2.63
CA LYS A 91 -12.00 1.35 -1.29
C LYS A 91 -13.27 2.20 -1.18
N GLU A 92 -13.56 3.01 -2.18
CA GLU A 92 -14.73 3.88 -2.26
C GLU A 92 -16.03 3.07 -2.21
N LEU A 93 -16.08 1.97 -2.94
CA LEU A 93 -17.21 1.04 -2.93
C LEU A 93 -17.31 0.25 -1.62
N VAL A 94 -16.20 0.00 -0.91
CA VAL A 94 -16.24 -0.56 0.45
C VAL A 94 -16.95 0.39 1.40
N TYR A 95 -16.64 1.69 1.37
CA TYR A 95 -17.32 2.69 2.19
C TYR A 95 -18.81 2.78 1.83
N ARG A 96 -19.13 2.84 0.55
CA ARG A 96 -20.53 2.87 0.09
C ARG A 96 -21.30 1.65 0.55
N TYR A 97 -20.71 0.46 0.44
CA TYR A 97 -21.30 -0.79 0.92
C TYR A 97 -21.56 -0.78 2.42
N ALA A 98 -20.58 -0.32 3.19
CA ALA A 98 -20.73 -0.23 4.64
C ALA A 98 -21.85 0.73 5.06
N MET A 99 -21.99 1.89 4.39
CA MET A 99 -23.06 2.86 4.60
C MET A 99 -24.42 2.29 4.23
N TRP A 100 -24.51 1.52 3.15
CA TRP A 100 -25.74 0.87 2.72
C TRP A 100 -26.22 -0.21 3.71
N ILE A 101 -25.30 -0.87 4.43
CA ILE A 101 -25.63 -1.88 5.44
C ILE A 101 -26.19 -1.23 6.70
N SER A 102 -25.42 -0.38 7.36
CA SER A 102 -25.86 0.35 8.55
C SER A 102 -24.85 1.42 9.00
N PRO A 103 -25.31 2.49 9.67
CA PRO A 103 -24.43 3.50 10.24
C PRO A 103 -23.39 2.94 11.22
N LYS A 104 -23.77 1.95 12.03
CA LYS A 104 -22.87 1.29 12.98
C LYS A 104 -21.71 0.59 12.26
N PHE A 105 -22.02 -0.17 11.21
CA PHE A 105 -21.03 -0.90 10.44
C PHE A 105 -20.13 0.06 9.64
N SER A 106 -20.70 1.11 9.08
CA SER A 106 -19.97 2.15 8.36
C SER A 106 -18.90 2.81 9.25
N LEU A 107 -19.24 3.18 10.50
CA LEU A 107 -18.28 3.73 11.45
C LEU A 107 -17.13 2.77 11.77
N VAL A 108 -17.42 1.47 11.90
CA VAL A 108 -16.36 0.45 12.10
C VAL A 108 -15.42 0.41 10.92
N VAL A 109 -15.95 0.38 9.70
CA VAL A 109 -15.14 0.35 8.47
C VAL A 109 -14.29 1.60 8.32
N ILE A 110 -14.87 2.79 8.47
CA ILE A 110 -14.16 4.07 8.37
C ILE A 110 -13.01 4.12 9.36
N ARG A 111 -13.27 3.86 10.64
CA ARG A 111 -12.24 3.88 11.68
C ARG A 111 -11.13 2.86 11.45
N THR A 112 -11.44 1.70 10.91
CA THR A 112 -10.43 0.69 10.57
C THR A 112 -9.50 1.21 9.48
N PHE A 113 -10.03 1.81 8.42
CA PHE A 113 -9.21 2.40 7.36
C PHE A 113 -8.41 3.61 7.85
N ASP A 114 -8.98 4.48 8.67
CA ASP A 114 -8.26 5.63 9.25
C ASP A 114 -7.07 5.16 10.11
N ASN A 115 -7.27 4.15 10.95
CA ASN A 115 -6.19 3.56 11.75
C ASN A 115 -5.08 2.94 10.87
N LEU A 116 -5.44 2.28 9.78
CA LEU A 116 -4.46 1.73 8.84
C LEU A 116 -3.63 2.83 8.17
N ILE A 117 -4.26 3.91 7.73
CA ILE A 117 -3.58 5.06 7.16
C ILE A 117 -2.63 5.69 8.18
N GLN A 118 -3.08 5.88 9.43
CA GLN A 118 -2.23 6.42 10.50
C GLN A 118 -1.02 5.51 10.79
N GLN A 119 -1.23 4.20 10.85
CA GLN A 119 -0.13 3.25 11.05
C GLN A 119 0.88 3.28 9.89
N GLN A 120 0.41 3.36 8.66
CA GLN A 120 1.27 3.51 7.48
C GLN A 120 2.07 4.82 7.53
N MET A 121 1.44 5.94 7.91
CA MET A 121 2.13 7.22 8.07
C MET A 121 3.24 7.13 9.10
N ILE A 122 2.98 6.55 10.28
CA ILE A 122 3.98 6.37 11.34
C ILE A 122 5.16 5.53 10.84
N GLN A 123 4.88 4.43 10.13
CA GLN A 123 5.93 3.59 9.55
C GLN A 123 6.76 4.34 8.51
N ASN A 124 6.12 5.14 7.66
CA ASN A 124 6.80 5.94 6.63
C ASN A 124 7.70 7.00 7.25
N TYR A 125 7.24 7.70 8.30
CA TYR A 125 8.06 8.67 9.04
C TYR A 125 9.28 7.99 9.69
N SER A 126 9.10 6.81 10.28
CA SER A 126 10.20 6.04 10.86
C SER A 126 11.23 5.62 9.82
N LEU A 127 10.82 5.20 8.64
CA LEU A 127 11.72 4.85 7.52
C LEU A 127 12.47 6.07 7.00
N LEU A 128 11.81 7.22 6.88
CA LEU A 128 12.41 8.47 6.43
C LEU A 128 13.48 8.97 7.43
N ASP A 129 13.19 8.86 8.74
CA ASP A 129 14.17 9.19 9.79
C ASP A 129 15.41 8.30 9.73
N GLN A 130 15.20 6.98 9.54
CA GLN A 130 16.31 6.03 9.36
C GLN A 130 17.13 6.33 8.09
N TYR A 131 16.47 6.68 6.98
CA TYR A 131 17.13 7.09 5.75
C TYR A 131 17.99 8.34 5.96
N ASN A 132 17.42 9.40 6.55
CA ASN A 132 18.14 10.65 6.81
C ASN A 132 19.36 10.43 7.71
N LYS A 133 19.23 9.60 8.75
CA LYS A 133 20.37 9.24 9.62
C LYS A 133 21.45 8.48 8.84
N ALA A 134 21.07 7.56 7.97
CA ALA A 134 22.03 6.80 7.16
C ALA A 134 22.73 7.69 6.11
N VAL A 135 22.02 8.67 5.52
CA VAL A 135 22.61 9.66 4.61
C VAL A 135 23.63 10.52 5.34
N LEU A 136 23.27 11.09 6.50
CA LEU A 136 24.20 11.91 7.32
C LEU A 136 25.44 11.12 7.74
N GLU A 137 25.29 9.85 8.10
CA GLU A 137 26.43 8.99 8.43
C GLU A 137 27.33 8.76 7.20
N PHE A 138 26.75 8.52 6.03
CA PHE A 138 27.47 8.36 4.78
C PHE A 138 28.21 9.64 4.39
N GLU A 139 27.58 10.82 4.49
CA GLU A 139 28.21 12.12 4.22
C GLU A 139 29.40 12.37 5.15
N LYS A 140 29.23 12.17 6.46
CA LYS A 140 30.32 12.28 7.44
C LYS A 140 31.51 11.37 7.10
N LEU A 141 31.25 10.11 6.77
CA LEU A 141 32.27 9.16 6.36
C LEU A 141 32.90 9.54 5.03
N SER A 142 32.16 10.10 4.11
CA SER A 142 32.64 10.62 2.83
C SER A 142 33.58 11.80 3.01
N ASP A 143 33.21 12.75 3.89
CA ASP A 143 34.05 13.93 4.22
C ASP A 143 35.31 13.52 4.97
N MET A 144 35.23 12.63 5.94
CA MET A 144 36.41 12.05 6.61
C MET A 144 37.33 11.36 5.59
N ALA A 145 36.75 10.62 4.63
CA ALA A 145 37.51 9.99 3.57
C ALA A 145 38.20 11.00 2.62
N SER A 146 37.61 12.17 2.39
CA SER A 146 38.18 13.24 1.56
C SER A 146 39.32 13.98 2.24
N ASN A 147 39.24 14.19 3.56
CA ASN A 147 40.16 15.05 4.31
C ASN A 147 41.41 14.33 4.85
N ALA A 148 41.43 13.03 4.92
CA ALA A 148 42.50 12.27 5.56
C ALA A 148 43.22 11.30 4.60
N GLY A 149 44.14 11.78 3.80
CA GLY A 149 44.83 11.03 2.72
C GLY A 149 45.58 9.73 3.09
N ARG A 150 45.77 9.39 4.36
CA ARG A 150 46.42 8.14 4.80
C ARG A 150 45.58 7.20 5.64
N THR A 151 44.60 7.68 6.40
CA THR A 151 43.60 6.87 7.12
C THR A 151 42.47 6.37 6.18
N LEU A 152 42.45 6.89 5.00
CA LEU A 152 41.43 6.73 3.92
C LEU A 152 41.26 5.30 3.42
N ASN A 153 42.31 4.50 3.44
CA ASN A 153 42.26 3.16 2.85
C ASN A 153 41.33 2.22 3.63
N LEU A 154 41.23 2.38 4.95
CA LEU A 154 40.38 1.58 5.80
C LEU A 154 38.93 2.08 5.78
N ALA A 155 38.72 3.39 5.88
CA ALA A 155 37.37 3.99 5.86
C ALA A 155 36.72 3.82 4.49
N GLY A 156 37.45 4.10 3.41
CA GLY A 156 36.92 3.93 2.04
C GLY A 156 36.65 2.50 1.66
N LYS A 157 37.50 1.53 2.08
CA LYS A 157 37.31 0.11 1.73
C LYS A 157 36.26 -0.62 2.56
N HIS A 158 36.07 -0.24 3.82
CA HIS A 158 35.20 -1.00 4.72
C HIS A 158 33.95 -0.24 5.17
N PHE A 159 34.06 1.05 5.55
CA PHE A 159 32.93 1.78 6.14
C PHE A 159 32.05 2.47 5.09
N LYS A 160 32.63 3.15 4.11
CA LYS A 160 31.89 3.84 3.06
C LYS A 160 31.00 2.89 2.21
N PRO A 161 31.47 1.71 1.76
CA PRO A 161 30.61 0.76 1.06
C PRO A 161 29.45 0.24 1.90
N ARG A 162 29.67 0.00 3.20
CA ARG A 162 28.60 -0.43 4.11
C ARG A 162 27.53 0.65 4.31
N ALA A 163 27.96 1.90 4.52
CA ALA A 163 27.05 3.03 4.67
C ALA A 163 26.24 3.26 3.36
N LYS A 164 26.92 3.21 2.20
CA LYS A 164 26.26 3.31 0.88
C LYS A 164 25.25 2.20 0.66
N GLN A 165 25.57 0.97 1.04
CA GLN A 165 24.65 -0.17 0.91
C GLN A 165 23.41 0.01 1.79
N LYS A 166 23.56 0.50 3.01
CA LYS A 166 22.45 0.80 3.92
C LYS A 166 21.55 1.93 3.40
N VAL A 167 22.14 3.00 2.85
CA VAL A 167 21.39 4.08 2.19
C VAL A 167 20.58 3.51 1.01
N LEU A 168 21.21 2.70 0.16
CA LEU A 168 20.55 2.08 -0.99
C LEU A 168 19.38 1.19 -0.56
N GLU A 169 19.56 0.38 0.48
CA GLU A 169 18.49 -0.48 1.02
C GLU A 169 17.30 0.35 1.52
N LEU A 170 17.56 1.43 2.25
CA LEU A 170 16.50 2.33 2.75
C LEU A 170 15.85 3.12 1.62
N THR A 171 16.61 3.54 0.62
CA THR A 171 16.08 4.18 -0.60
C THR A 171 15.09 3.27 -1.32
N LEU A 172 15.44 1.99 -1.49
CA LEU A 172 14.53 1.01 -2.11
C LEU A 172 13.23 0.79 -1.30
N LYS A 173 13.30 0.92 0.03
CA LYS A 173 12.11 0.83 0.90
C LYS A 173 11.25 2.10 0.83
N ILE A 174 11.85 3.27 0.62
CA ILE A 174 11.16 4.57 0.61
C ILE A 174 10.66 4.94 -0.79
N HIS A 175 11.33 4.49 -1.84
CA HIS A 175 10.97 4.81 -3.23
C HIS A 175 9.48 4.61 -3.58
N PRO A 176 8.82 3.53 -3.16
CA PRO A 176 7.37 3.39 -3.38
C PRO A 176 6.51 4.41 -2.63
N LEU A 177 7.07 5.06 -1.59
CA LEU A 177 6.38 6.03 -0.74
C LEU A 177 6.56 7.47 -1.25
N LEU A 178 7.60 7.70 -2.07
CA LEU A 178 7.97 9.01 -2.63
C LEU A 178 8.17 8.89 -4.16
N PRO A 179 7.09 8.66 -4.93
CA PRO A 179 7.18 8.34 -6.37
C PRO A 179 7.78 9.47 -7.23
N PHE A 180 7.91 10.70 -6.69
CA PHE A 180 8.45 11.87 -7.40
C PHE A 180 9.88 12.25 -6.95
N ALA A 181 10.49 11.51 -6.02
CA ALA A 181 11.85 11.78 -5.60
C ALA A 181 12.84 11.16 -6.59
N GLU A 182 13.48 11.98 -7.41
CA GLU A 182 14.64 11.56 -8.20
C GLU A 182 15.84 11.38 -7.27
N PHE A 183 16.18 10.13 -6.97
CA PHE A 183 17.40 9.81 -6.24
C PHE A 183 18.58 9.90 -7.23
N ARG A 184 19.33 11.01 -7.19
CA ARG A 184 20.60 11.13 -7.91
C ARG A 184 21.60 10.16 -7.28
N GLY A 185 21.75 8.98 -7.89
CA GLY A 185 22.84 8.08 -7.62
C GLY A 185 23.97 8.36 -8.60
N GLU A 186 24.97 9.11 -8.17
CA GLU A 186 26.29 9.11 -8.81
C GLU A 186 27.21 8.07 -8.16
#